data_a79a754ef4da5639cfddfcd126a9a820
#
_entry.id   a79a754ef4da5639cfddfcd126a9a820
#
_cell.length_a   1.000
_cell.length_b   1.000
_cell.length_c   1.000
_cell.angle_alpha   90.00
_cell.angle_beta   90.00
_cell.angle_gamma   90.00
#
_symmetry.space_group_name_H-M   'P 1'
#
loop_
_entity.id
_entity.type
_entity.pdbx_description
1 polymer ?
#
loop_
_entity_poly.entity_id
_entity_poly.type
_entity_poly.pdbx_seq_one_letter_code
_entity_poly.pdbx_strand_id
1 'polypeptide(L)'
;MKSFKVAVLGNLKKNAPHWEGMTEDQWDDLYSEKTINALLEAIRSGGHTCEFLEGDITIVDTVRKFKPDICFNICESHFGDAREAQVPAILEKLRIPYTGSKVLCLALGLDKPMTKRVLAYHDLPTPDFQAFERVDEPLDEKMQFPLFVKPSREGTGMASVPNRL
;
A
#
# COMPACT_ATOMS: atom_id res chain seq x y z
N MET A 1 21.04 23.98 -5.01
CA MET A 1 20.40 22.97 -4.15
C MET A 1 21.28 21.73 -4.08
N LYS A 2 21.28 20.99 -2.96
CA LYS A 2 22.01 19.71 -2.88
C LYS A 2 21.28 18.67 -3.73
N SER A 3 22.00 18.00 -4.66
CA SER A 3 21.43 16.88 -5.43
C SER A 3 21.41 15.61 -4.58
N PHE A 4 20.33 14.84 -4.66
CA PHE A 4 20.18 13.54 -4.02
C PHE A 4 20.15 12.42 -5.07
N LYS A 5 20.61 11.26 -4.67
CA LYS A 5 20.43 10.00 -5.38
C LYS A 5 19.18 9.30 -4.83
N VAL A 6 18.10 9.32 -5.59
CA VAL A 6 16.77 8.86 -5.15
C VAL A 6 16.46 7.49 -5.77
N ALA A 7 16.06 6.52 -4.96
CA ALA A 7 15.42 5.31 -5.46
C ALA A 7 13.91 5.49 -5.42
N VAL A 8 13.23 5.40 -6.55
CA VAL A 8 11.77 5.30 -6.61
C VAL A 8 11.40 3.83 -6.44
N LEU A 9 10.73 3.51 -5.33
CA LEU A 9 10.34 2.14 -5.00
C LEU A 9 8.84 1.98 -5.25
N GLY A 10 8.46 0.95 -5.98
CA GLY A 10 7.04 0.68 -6.30
C GLY A 10 6.88 -0.73 -6.86
N ASN A 11 5.66 -1.09 -7.19
CA ASN A 11 5.34 -2.36 -7.81
C ASN A 11 4.65 -2.11 -9.16
N LEU A 12 5.23 -2.63 -10.24
CA LEU A 12 4.65 -2.53 -11.58
C LEU A 12 3.61 -3.63 -11.79
N LYS A 13 2.41 -3.23 -12.23
CA LYS A 13 1.31 -4.17 -12.53
C LYS A 13 1.74 -5.28 -13.49
N LYS A 14 2.58 -4.98 -14.50
CA LYS A 14 3.08 -5.96 -15.46
C LYS A 14 3.99 -7.05 -14.87
N ASN A 15 4.60 -6.78 -13.71
CA ASN A 15 5.52 -7.70 -13.01
C ASN A 15 4.81 -8.48 -11.90
N ALA A 16 3.54 -8.16 -11.64
CA ALA A 16 2.77 -8.81 -10.59
C ALA A 16 2.55 -10.31 -10.90
N PRO A 17 2.55 -11.16 -9.88
CA PRO A 17 2.31 -12.59 -10.05
C PRO A 17 0.89 -12.87 -10.53
N HIS A 18 0.73 -13.90 -11.38
CA HIS A 18 -0.55 -14.36 -11.88
C HIS A 18 -0.78 -15.82 -11.51
N TRP A 19 -2.04 -16.16 -11.20
CA TRP A 19 -2.47 -17.52 -10.91
C TRP A 19 -3.88 -17.78 -11.45
N GLU A 20 -4.25 -19.04 -11.59
CA GLU A 20 -5.58 -19.45 -12.02
C GLU A 20 -6.64 -19.03 -10.99
N GLY A 21 -7.71 -18.42 -11.43
CA GLY A 21 -8.80 -17.93 -10.57
C GLY A 21 -8.56 -16.57 -9.93
N MET A 22 -7.47 -15.87 -10.26
CA MET A 22 -7.24 -14.50 -9.84
C MET A 22 -8.34 -13.56 -10.40
N THR A 23 -8.81 -12.62 -9.60
CA THR A 23 -9.76 -11.59 -10.04
C THR A 23 -9.12 -10.58 -10.98
N GLU A 24 -9.92 -9.96 -11.87
CA GLU A 24 -9.40 -8.98 -12.84
C GLU A 24 -8.83 -7.72 -12.16
N ASP A 25 -9.36 -7.37 -10.99
CA ASP A 25 -9.01 -6.18 -10.21
C ASP A 25 -7.88 -6.43 -9.18
N GLN A 26 -7.35 -7.65 -9.11
CA GLN A 26 -6.38 -8.06 -8.07
C GLN A 26 -5.17 -7.13 -7.92
N TRP A 27 -4.74 -6.51 -9.01
CA TRP A 27 -3.56 -5.64 -9.03
C TRP A 27 -3.89 -4.21 -9.49
N ASP A 28 -5.11 -3.71 -9.23
CA ASP A 28 -5.51 -2.37 -9.64
C ASP A 28 -4.87 -1.26 -8.81
N ASP A 29 -4.30 -1.60 -7.66
CA ASP A 29 -3.50 -0.70 -6.83
C ASP A 29 -2.05 -0.54 -7.30
N LEU A 30 -1.57 -1.41 -8.22
CA LEU A 30 -0.21 -1.34 -8.71
C LEU A 30 -0.03 -0.34 -9.87
N TYR A 31 1.21 0.09 -10.06
CA TYR A 31 1.53 1.19 -10.96
C TYR A 31 1.80 0.76 -12.40
N SER A 32 1.48 1.67 -13.33
CA SER A 32 1.91 1.57 -14.72
C SER A 32 3.32 2.14 -14.91
N GLU A 33 4.01 1.70 -15.98
CA GLU A 33 5.28 2.32 -16.37
C GLU A 33 5.15 3.82 -16.64
N LYS A 34 4.00 4.25 -17.16
CA LYS A 34 3.71 5.68 -17.39
C LYS A 34 3.75 6.47 -16.09
N THR A 35 3.14 5.96 -15.03
CA THR A 35 3.16 6.60 -13.70
C THR A 35 4.57 6.67 -13.14
N ILE A 36 5.32 5.56 -13.20
CA ILE A 36 6.70 5.53 -12.72
C ILE A 36 7.59 6.50 -13.49
N ASN A 37 7.48 6.54 -14.82
CA ASN A 37 8.27 7.46 -15.64
C ASN A 37 7.97 8.92 -15.33
N ALA A 38 6.70 9.29 -15.10
CA ALA A 38 6.32 10.65 -14.69
C ALA A 38 6.94 11.05 -13.35
N LEU A 39 6.99 10.13 -12.38
CA LEU A 39 7.66 10.36 -11.09
C LEU A 39 9.18 10.54 -11.26
N LEU A 40 9.82 9.70 -12.07
CA LEU A 40 11.26 9.84 -12.36
C LEU A 40 11.57 11.17 -13.02
N GLU A 41 10.76 11.60 -13.98
CA GLU A 41 10.92 12.90 -14.66
C GLU A 41 10.74 14.07 -13.67
N ALA A 42 9.73 14.00 -12.81
CA ALA A 42 9.50 15.02 -11.79
C ALA A 42 10.68 15.14 -10.83
N ILE A 43 11.24 14.03 -10.35
CA ILE A 43 12.41 14.02 -9.46
C ILE A 43 13.64 14.58 -10.17
N ARG A 44 13.87 14.20 -11.43
CA ARG A 44 15.00 14.71 -12.24
C ARG A 44 14.88 16.21 -12.51
N SER A 45 13.68 16.71 -12.75
CA SER A 45 13.44 18.15 -12.96
C SER A 45 13.79 18.99 -11.72
N GLY A 46 13.74 18.39 -10.52
CA GLY A 46 14.19 18.97 -9.26
C GLY A 46 15.72 18.97 -9.08
N GLY A 47 16.50 18.50 -10.07
CA GLY A 47 17.98 18.45 -10.02
C GLY A 47 18.53 17.23 -9.28
N HIS A 48 17.75 16.17 -9.13
CA HIS A 48 18.16 14.92 -8.48
C HIS A 48 18.45 13.82 -9.50
N THR A 49 19.27 12.84 -9.13
CA THR A 49 19.40 11.59 -9.91
C THR A 49 18.46 10.55 -9.35
N CYS A 50 17.80 9.77 -10.22
CA CYS A 50 16.89 8.73 -9.73
C CYS A 50 16.81 7.53 -10.66
N GLU A 51 16.52 6.37 -10.07
CA GLU A 51 16.17 5.12 -10.73
C GLU A 51 14.96 4.49 -10.06
N PHE A 52 14.19 3.71 -10.83
CA PHE A 52 13.13 2.86 -10.31
C PHE A 52 13.72 1.52 -9.88
N LEU A 53 13.32 1.06 -8.70
CA LEU A 53 13.62 -0.27 -8.19
C LEU A 53 12.29 -0.97 -7.84
N GLU A 54 12.11 -2.18 -8.34
CA GLU A 54 10.93 -2.99 -8.04
C GLU A 54 10.86 -3.36 -6.55
N GLY A 55 9.69 -3.20 -5.93
CA GLY A 55 9.44 -3.53 -4.53
C GLY A 55 9.16 -5.02 -4.31
N ASP A 56 9.92 -5.89 -4.94
CA ASP A 56 9.79 -7.34 -4.87
C ASP A 56 10.83 -7.98 -3.92
N ILE A 57 10.95 -9.31 -3.98
CA ILE A 57 11.89 -10.08 -3.13
C ILE A 57 13.36 -9.67 -3.31
N THR A 58 13.70 -9.04 -4.44
CA THR A 58 15.09 -8.60 -4.73
C THR A 58 15.41 -7.23 -4.12
N ILE A 59 14.43 -6.55 -3.50
CA ILE A 59 14.56 -5.15 -3.04
C ILE A 59 15.76 -4.92 -2.12
N VAL A 60 16.07 -5.88 -1.24
CA VAL A 60 17.20 -5.75 -0.30
C VAL A 60 18.52 -5.59 -1.04
N ASP A 61 18.75 -6.42 -2.06
CA ASP A 61 19.99 -6.42 -2.82
C ASP A 61 20.07 -5.23 -3.78
N THR A 62 18.96 -4.91 -4.45
CA THR A 62 18.90 -3.79 -5.41
C THR A 62 19.11 -2.46 -4.73
N VAL A 63 18.47 -2.21 -3.57
CA VAL A 63 18.68 -0.98 -2.78
C VAL A 63 20.11 -0.89 -2.23
N ARG A 64 20.67 -1.99 -1.72
CA ARG A 64 22.06 -2.02 -1.23
C ARG A 64 23.07 -1.78 -2.34
N LYS A 65 22.83 -2.29 -3.54
CA LYS A 65 23.65 -2.05 -4.73
C LYS A 65 23.54 -0.62 -5.23
N PHE A 66 22.33 -0.10 -5.30
CA PHE A 66 22.05 1.26 -5.77
C PHE A 66 22.59 2.33 -4.80
N LYS A 67 22.54 2.10 -3.49
CA LYS A 67 22.97 3.02 -2.42
C LYS A 67 22.32 4.40 -2.56
N PRO A 68 21.00 4.53 -2.43
CA PRO A 68 20.31 5.82 -2.48
C PRO A 68 20.63 6.67 -1.25
N ASP A 69 20.54 7.99 -1.40
CA ASP A 69 20.50 8.92 -0.27
C ASP A 69 19.13 8.89 0.43
N ILE A 70 18.07 8.65 -0.35
CA ILE A 70 16.67 8.56 0.09
C ILE A 70 15.87 7.70 -0.89
N CYS A 71 14.87 6.99 -0.37
CA CYS A 71 13.88 6.27 -1.19
C CYS A 71 12.56 7.05 -1.26
N PHE A 72 12.04 7.26 -2.45
CA PHE A 72 10.65 7.68 -2.68
C PHE A 72 9.80 6.42 -2.74
N ASN A 73 9.14 6.11 -1.61
CA ASN A 73 8.43 4.84 -1.44
C ASN A 73 6.95 4.96 -1.78
N ILE A 74 6.53 4.18 -2.76
CA ILE A 74 5.14 3.96 -3.16
C ILE A 74 4.85 2.46 -3.33
N CYS A 75 5.56 1.59 -2.57
CA CYS A 75 5.34 0.16 -2.67
C CYS A 75 4.02 -0.26 -2.02
N GLU A 76 3.23 -1.01 -2.77
CA GLU A 76 2.01 -1.69 -2.32
C GLU A 76 2.32 -3.12 -1.86
N SER A 77 3.37 -3.73 -2.44
CA SER A 77 3.72 -5.14 -2.31
C SER A 77 2.59 -6.09 -2.77
N HIS A 78 2.86 -7.41 -2.82
CA HIS A 78 1.89 -8.34 -3.40
C HIS A 78 1.15 -9.17 -2.36
N PHE A 79 1.79 -9.54 -1.26
CA PHE A 79 1.25 -10.51 -0.31
C PHE A 79 1.47 -10.09 1.14
N GLY A 80 0.56 -10.52 2.00
CA GLY A 80 0.60 -10.34 3.44
C GLY A 80 -0.35 -9.27 3.95
N ASP A 81 -0.86 -9.49 5.16
CA ASP A 81 -1.87 -8.63 5.81
C ASP A 81 -1.38 -7.18 6.08
N ALA A 82 -0.07 -6.98 6.13
CA ALA A 82 0.57 -5.68 6.30
C ALA A 82 1.59 -5.43 5.18
N ARG A 83 1.26 -5.81 3.94
CA ARG A 83 2.19 -5.81 2.81
C ARG A 83 2.80 -4.45 2.53
N GLU A 84 2.07 -3.36 2.65
CA GLU A 84 2.57 -2.00 2.44
C GLU A 84 3.66 -1.59 3.43
N ALA A 85 3.72 -2.23 4.60
CA ALA A 85 4.73 -1.97 5.63
C ALA A 85 6.04 -2.74 5.43
N GLN A 86 6.09 -3.72 4.52
CA GLN A 86 7.26 -4.61 4.35
C GLN A 86 8.48 -3.85 3.85
N VAL A 87 8.33 -3.07 2.77
CA VAL A 87 9.45 -2.29 2.21
C VAL A 87 9.94 -1.23 3.20
N PRO A 88 9.10 -0.42 3.85
CA PRO A 88 9.50 0.45 4.94
C PRO A 88 10.28 -0.25 6.06
N ALA A 89 9.86 -1.43 6.49
CA ALA A 89 10.57 -2.20 7.53
C ALA A 89 12.01 -2.60 7.09
N ILE A 90 12.17 -2.98 5.81
CA ILE A 90 13.47 -3.26 5.22
C ILE A 90 14.34 -1.99 5.21
N LEU A 91 13.79 -0.86 4.78
CA LEU A 91 14.51 0.41 4.71
C LEU A 91 14.94 0.90 6.10
N GLU A 92 14.09 0.78 7.13
CA GLU A 92 14.44 1.09 8.52
C GLU A 92 15.59 0.21 9.03
N LYS A 93 15.54 -1.10 8.75
CA LYS A 93 16.62 -2.03 9.09
C LYS A 93 17.94 -1.68 8.40
N LEU A 94 17.88 -1.22 7.16
CA LEU A 94 19.04 -0.77 6.38
C LEU A 94 19.47 0.66 6.71
N ARG A 95 18.71 1.39 7.55
CA ARG A 95 18.92 2.81 7.91
C ARG A 95 18.92 3.74 6.70
N ILE A 96 18.09 3.46 5.72
CA ILE A 96 17.90 4.28 4.53
C ILE A 96 16.67 5.15 4.72
N PRO A 97 16.80 6.50 4.62
CA PRO A 97 15.65 7.39 4.69
C PRO A 97 14.65 7.12 3.56
N TYR A 98 13.37 7.28 3.86
CA TYR A 98 12.31 7.11 2.86
C TYR A 98 11.15 8.10 3.10
N THR A 99 10.37 8.34 2.03
CA THR A 99 9.14 9.14 2.08
C THR A 99 7.95 8.24 2.40
N GLY A 100 6.89 8.85 2.93
CA GLY A 100 5.66 8.18 3.29
C GLY A 100 5.58 7.83 4.78
N SER A 101 4.58 7.04 5.12
CA SER A 101 4.28 6.67 6.50
C SER A 101 5.23 5.58 7.00
N LYS A 102 5.41 5.51 8.32
CA LYS A 102 6.21 4.48 8.98
C LYS A 102 5.48 3.15 9.06
N VAL A 103 6.24 2.10 9.36
CA VAL A 103 5.81 0.68 9.42
C VAL A 103 4.49 0.51 10.17
N LEU A 104 4.38 1.01 11.40
CA LEU A 104 3.15 0.86 12.19
C LEU A 104 1.94 1.54 11.53
N CYS A 105 2.15 2.73 10.97
CA CYS A 105 1.07 3.50 10.34
C CYS A 105 0.55 2.77 9.08
N LEU A 106 1.44 2.25 8.23
CA LEU A 106 1.05 1.51 7.03
C LEU A 106 0.37 0.18 7.38
N ALA A 107 0.93 -0.58 8.32
CA ALA A 107 0.32 -1.82 8.77
C ALA A 107 -1.08 -1.61 9.36
N LEU A 108 -1.24 -0.56 10.18
CA LEU A 108 -2.53 -0.20 10.76
C LEU A 108 -3.50 0.30 9.69
N GLY A 109 -3.03 1.18 8.79
CA GLY A 109 -3.87 1.80 7.76
C GLY A 109 -4.48 0.80 6.79
N LEU A 110 -3.76 -0.28 6.49
CA LEU A 110 -4.26 -1.34 5.63
C LEU A 110 -5.35 -2.19 6.33
N ASP A 111 -5.24 -2.41 7.65
CA ASP A 111 -6.25 -3.12 8.46
C ASP A 111 -7.40 -2.18 8.85
N LYS A 112 -8.44 -2.14 8.02
CA LYS A 112 -9.59 -1.24 8.22
C LYS A 112 -10.31 -1.44 9.56
N PRO A 113 -10.61 -2.68 10.00
CA PRO A 113 -11.22 -2.89 11.31
C PRO A 113 -10.35 -2.36 12.46
N MET A 114 -9.05 -2.60 12.42
CA MET A 114 -8.15 -2.13 13.47
C MET A 114 -8.01 -0.60 13.44
N THR A 115 -7.86 -0.01 12.24
CA THR A 115 -7.85 1.46 12.07
C THR A 115 -9.09 2.09 12.70
N LYS A 116 -10.28 1.55 12.40
CA LYS A 116 -11.53 2.09 12.96
C LYS A 116 -11.62 1.94 14.48
N ARG A 117 -11.12 0.84 15.05
CA ARG A 117 -11.05 0.66 16.52
C ARG A 117 -10.12 1.70 17.16
N VAL A 118 -8.97 1.99 16.54
CA VAL A 118 -8.04 3.02 17.04
C VAL A 118 -8.69 4.41 16.94
N LEU A 119 -9.32 4.75 15.82
CA LEU A 119 -10.03 6.01 15.66
C LEU A 119 -11.13 6.18 16.72
N ALA A 120 -11.95 5.17 16.93
CA ALA A 120 -13.01 5.19 17.94
C ALA A 120 -12.45 5.33 19.35
N TYR A 121 -11.36 4.65 19.68
CA TYR A 121 -10.70 4.77 20.99
C TYR A 121 -10.19 6.19 21.29
N HIS A 122 -9.82 6.93 20.28
CA HIS A 122 -9.36 8.33 20.39
C HIS A 122 -10.46 9.36 20.12
N ASP A 123 -11.72 8.96 20.11
CA ASP A 123 -12.89 9.82 19.84
C ASP A 123 -12.78 10.57 18.49
N LEU A 124 -12.08 9.98 17.51
CA LEU A 124 -11.97 10.53 16.17
C LEU A 124 -13.16 10.07 15.31
N PRO A 125 -13.75 10.97 14.49
CA PRO A 125 -14.91 10.64 13.68
C PRO A 125 -14.63 9.47 12.72
N THR A 126 -15.45 8.43 12.85
CA THR A 126 -15.45 7.29 11.92
C THR A 126 -16.88 6.74 11.83
N PRO A 127 -17.38 6.36 10.64
CA PRO A 127 -18.67 5.69 10.53
C PRO A 127 -18.71 4.41 11.35
N ASP A 128 -19.88 4.04 11.84
CA ASP A 128 -20.11 2.74 12.46
C ASP A 128 -19.70 1.62 11.50
N PHE A 129 -19.29 0.49 12.05
CA PHE A 129 -18.84 -0.64 11.25
C PHE A 129 -19.03 -1.96 11.98
N GLN A 130 -19.14 -3.01 11.20
CA GLN A 130 -19.03 -4.39 11.66
C GLN A 130 -17.98 -5.11 10.80
N ALA A 131 -17.09 -5.84 11.44
CA ALA A 131 -16.19 -6.75 10.75
C ALA A 131 -16.76 -8.17 10.81
N PHE A 132 -16.84 -8.84 9.68
CA PHE A 132 -17.30 -10.21 9.55
C PHE A 132 -16.09 -11.13 9.35
N GLU A 133 -16.02 -12.20 10.13
CA GLU A 133 -15.03 -13.27 9.96
C GLU A 133 -15.66 -14.48 9.24
N ARG A 134 -16.99 -14.58 9.28
CA ARG A 134 -17.76 -15.67 8.68
C ARG A 134 -18.97 -15.12 7.95
N VAL A 135 -19.39 -15.82 6.90
CA VAL A 135 -20.54 -15.42 6.06
C VAL A 135 -21.90 -15.55 6.74
N ASP A 136 -22.00 -16.35 7.80
CA ASP A 136 -23.22 -16.60 8.54
C ASP A 136 -23.40 -15.71 9.79
N GLU A 137 -22.50 -14.74 9.99
CA GLU A 137 -22.66 -13.78 11.08
C GLU A 137 -23.80 -12.80 10.78
N PRO A 138 -24.72 -12.58 11.75
CA PRO A 138 -25.80 -11.64 11.55
C PRO A 138 -25.28 -10.20 11.52
N LEU A 139 -25.98 -9.35 10.75
CA LEU A 139 -25.74 -7.91 10.78
C LEU A 139 -26.19 -7.34 12.13
N ASP A 140 -25.36 -6.50 12.74
CA ASP A 140 -25.70 -5.77 13.97
C ASP A 140 -26.90 -4.85 13.69
N GLU A 141 -27.93 -4.94 14.55
CA GLU A 141 -29.18 -4.16 14.45
C GLU A 141 -28.96 -2.64 14.53
N LYS A 142 -27.78 -2.20 15.02
CA LYS A 142 -27.40 -0.78 15.06
C LYS A 142 -26.96 -0.24 13.70
N MET A 143 -26.62 -1.13 12.77
CA MET A 143 -26.17 -0.73 11.44
C MET A 143 -27.34 -0.21 10.61
N GLN A 144 -27.14 0.96 9.99
CA GLN A 144 -28.16 1.65 9.18
C GLN A 144 -27.78 1.64 7.70
N PHE A 145 -28.76 1.30 6.85
CA PHE A 145 -28.58 1.37 5.41
C PHE A 145 -28.58 2.84 4.89
N PRO A 146 -27.84 3.13 3.79
CA PRO A 146 -27.05 2.20 2.99
C PRO A 146 -25.72 1.81 3.64
N LEU A 147 -25.28 0.57 3.44
CA LEU A 147 -24.01 0.05 3.91
C LEU A 147 -23.02 -0.15 2.77
N PHE A 148 -21.74 -0.02 3.07
CA PHE A 148 -20.68 -0.28 2.11
C PHE A 148 -19.81 -1.44 2.60
N VAL A 149 -19.74 -2.51 1.81
CA VAL A 149 -18.92 -3.69 2.10
C VAL A 149 -17.53 -3.48 1.52
N LYS A 150 -16.50 -3.72 2.33
CA LYS A 150 -15.09 -3.61 1.93
C LYS A 150 -14.31 -4.80 2.45
N PRO A 151 -13.32 -5.31 1.69
CA PRO A 151 -12.33 -6.22 2.23
C PRO A 151 -11.56 -5.56 3.38
N SER A 152 -11.26 -6.35 4.42
CA SER A 152 -10.64 -5.83 5.64
C SER A 152 -9.23 -5.28 5.40
N ARG A 153 -8.44 -5.91 4.51
CA ARG A 153 -7.00 -5.66 4.34
C ARG A 153 -6.57 -5.52 2.89
N GLU A 154 -7.47 -5.05 2.01
CA GLU A 154 -7.16 -4.76 0.62
C GLU A 154 -7.17 -3.26 0.32
N GLY A 155 -6.34 -2.84 -0.67
CA GLY A 155 -6.27 -1.47 -1.16
C GLY A 155 -7.33 -1.16 -2.21
N THR A 156 -7.40 0.08 -2.66
CA THR A 156 -8.07 0.62 -3.87
C THR A 156 -9.48 0.10 -4.16
N GLY A 157 -10.17 -0.48 -3.16
CA GLY A 157 -11.52 -1.03 -3.34
C GLY A 157 -11.55 -2.39 -4.03
N MET A 158 -10.42 -3.09 -4.15
CA MET A 158 -10.35 -4.47 -4.67
C MET A 158 -11.40 -5.35 -4.00
N ALA A 159 -12.06 -6.21 -4.77
CA ALA A 159 -13.15 -7.08 -4.35
C ALA A 159 -14.29 -6.35 -3.60
N SER A 160 -14.37 -5.01 -3.68
CA SER A 160 -15.52 -4.26 -3.17
C SER A 160 -16.69 -4.47 -4.12
N VAL A 161 -17.68 -5.23 -3.70
CA VAL A 161 -18.92 -5.42 -4.47
C VAL A 161 -19.81 -4.19 -4.21
N PRO A 162 -20.17 -3.40 -5.26
CA PRO A 162 -21.22 -2.41 -5.11
C PRO A 162 -22.51 -3.16 -4.73
N ASN A 163 -23.09 -2.82 -3.60
CA ASN A 163 -24.30 -3.46 -3.10
C ASN A 163 -25.43 -3.31 -4.14
N ARG A 164 -25.75 -4.36 -4.87
CA ARG A 164 -27.04 -4.55 -5.54
C ARG A 164 -27.91 -5.39 -4.60
N LEU A 165 -28.43 -4.76 -3.58
CA LEU A 165 -29.59 -5.25 -2.85
C LEU A 165 -30.80 -4.38 -3.18
#